data_2d38535db3c119c6401a6267ecd0015a
#
_entry.id   2d38535db3c119c6401a6267ecd0015a
#
_cell.length_a   1.000
_cell.length_b   1.000
_cell.length_c   1.000
_cell.angle_alpha   90.00
_cell.angle_beta   90.00
_cell.angle_gamma   90.00
#
_symmetry.space_group_name_H-M   'P 1'
#
loop_
_entity.id
_entity.type
_entity.pdbx_description
1 polymer ?
#
loop_
_entity_poly.entity_id
_entity_poly.type
_entity_poly.pdbx_seq_one_letter_code
_entity_poly.pdbx_strand_id
1 'polypeptide(L)'
;QEQVLQNSEPQSVDVTVNVGGDSRAERFLGTFDQISRLSLDIDRNYGNKRVLTDFPLEHDGTKWTGTINKLIVGFDYTITGHAYKCTDCPENYSQIDNYTVNNFAGQNGVSGSNDGQDTNATFKNPYGIAIDSSGNLFVTDSQNHTIRKIDNAGIVTTVAGQSGVRGSNNGQGTNATFNSPAGIAIDNSGNLYVAEQTNHIIRKIDPTGNVTTFAGEVGVSGNRDGQSTIAQFNYPSDIA
;
A
#
# COMPACT_ATOMS: atom_id res chain seq x y z
N GLN A 1 20.67 28.69 -7.70
CA GLN A 1 22.12 28.71 -7.38
C GLN A 1 22.57 27.26 -7.42
N GLU A 2 23.36 26.92 -8.43
CA GLU A 2 24.06 25.65 -8.57
C GLU A 2 25.01 25.47 -7.38
N GLN A 3 24.76 24.47 -6.54
CA GLN A 3 25.80 23.96 -5.66
C GLN A 3 26.63 22.95 -6.45
N VAL A 4 27.78 23.38 -6.90
CA VAL A 4 28.84 22.49 -7.39
C VAL A 4 29.36 21.71 -6.19
N LEU A 5 29.02 20.43 -6.12
CA LEU A 5 29.52 19.52 -5.11
C LEU A 5 30.94 19.11 -5.43
N GLN A 6 31.92 19.83 -4.89
CA GLN A 6 33.32 19.42 -4.90
C GLN A 6 33.63 18.68 -3.60
N ASN A 7 33.48 17.38 -3.57
CA ASN A 7 34.14 16.51 -2.59
C ASN A 7 34.10 15.05 -3.00
N SER A 8 35.19 14.34 -2.72
CA SER A 8 35.43 12.94 -3.07
C SER A 8 34.72 11.91 -2.19
N GLU A 9 33.78 12.33 -1.33
CA GLU A 9 32.98 11.41 -0.51
C GLU A 9 31.54 11.35 -1.04
N PRO A 10 30.87 10.20 -0.97
CA PRO A 10 29.47 10.08 -1.37
C PRO A 10 28.60 11.01 -0.55
N GLN A 11 27.94 11.97 -1.23
CA GLN A 11 27.01 12.89 -0.60
C GLN A 11 25.59 12.41 -0.84
N SER A 12 24.75 12.47 0.20
CA SER A 12 23.33 12.24 0.06
C SER A 12 22.59 13.53 -0.26
N VAL A 13 21.63 13.45 -1.16
CA VAL A 13 20.69 14.52 -1.46
C VAL A 13 19.30 14.03 -1.11
N ASP A 14 18.61 14.76 -0.25
CA ASP A 14 17.25 14.42 0.15
C ASP A 14 16.24 14.98 -0.86
N VAL A 15 15.36 14.12 -1.32
CA VAL A 15 14.23 14.46 -2.19
C VAL A 15 12.95 14.14 -1.46
N THR A 16 12.10 15.15 -1.26
CA THR A 16 10.79 14.96 -0.62
C THR A 16 9.69 14.99 -1.66
N VAL A 17 8.89 13.93 -1.71
CA VAL A 17 7.72 13.80 -2.56
C VAL A 17 6.50 13.54 -1.69
N ASN A 18 5.46 14.33 -1.82
CA ASN A 18 4.19 14.11 -1.13
C ASN A 18 3.26 13.26 -1.99
N VAL A 19 2.73 12.19 -1.42
CA VAL A 19 1.79 11.26 -2.05
C VAL A 19 0.40 11.47 -1.46
N GLY A 20 -0.55 11.87 -2.29
CA GLY A 20 -1.91 12.21 -1.85
C GLY A 20 -2.17 13.71 -1.80
N GLY A 21 -3.27 14.17 -2.38
CA GLY A 21 -3.62 15.59 -2.48
C GLY A 21 -2.85 16.38 -3.54
N ASP A 22 -3.02 17.70 -3.54
CA ASP A 22 -2.42 18.65 -4.49
C ASP A 22 -0.89 18.82 -4.34
N SER A 23 -0.22 17.90 -3.69
CA SER A 23 1.21 18.00 -3.46
C SER A 23 1.99 17.80 -4.75
N ARG A 24 2.83 18.77 -5.07
CA ARG A 24 3.77 18.70 -6.19
C ARG A 24 5.03 18.02 -5.73
N ALA A 25 5.48 17.03 -6.49
CA ALA A 25 6.82 16.50 -6.31
C ALA A 25 7.83 17.65 -6.50
N GLU A 26 8.67 17.91 -5.52
CA GLU A 26 9.79 18.83 -5.70
C GLU A 26 10.77 18.24 -6.71
N ARG A 27 11.29 19.09 -7.61
CA ARG A 27 12.23 18.64 -8.62
C ARG A 27 13.54 18.24 -7.97
N PHE A 28 13.94 17.04 -8.19
CA PHE A 28 15.29 16.60 -7.92
C PHE A 28 16.20 17.10 -9.07
N LEU A 29 17.12 17.99 -8.75
CA LEU A 29 18.12 18.48 -9.68
C LEU A 29 19.42 17.73 -9.46
N GLY A 30 19.65 16.73 -10.29
CA GLY A 30 20.88 15.93 -10.28
C GLY A 30 21.04 15.18 -11.60
N THR A 31 22.20 14.62 -11.82
CA THR A 31 22.44 13.83 -13.02
C THR A 31 22.37 12.35 -12.69
N PHE A 32 21.69 11.58 -13.53
CA PHE A 32 21.66 10.13 -13.39
C PHE A 32 23.06 9.54 -13.35
N ASP A 33 23.97 10.09 -14.16
CA ASP A 33 25.33 9.60 -14.29
C ASP A 33 26.20 9.82 -13.05
N GLN A 34 25.80 10.69 -12.14
CA GLN A 34 26.48 10.94 -10.86
C GLN A 34 25.83 10.24 -9.66
N ILE A 35 24.67 9.65 -9.85
CA ILE A 35 23.95 8.93 -8.80
C ILE A 35 24.24 7.44 -8.96
N SER A 36 25.01 6.88 -8.05
CA SER A 36 25.29 5.44 -8.04
C SER A 36 24.22 4.63 -7.32
N ARG A 37 23.47 5.29 -6.45
CA ARG A 37 22.36 4.69 -5.71
C ARG A 37 21.30 5.73 -5.42
N LEU A 38 20.04 5.36 -5.59
CA LEU A 38 18.91 6.13 -5.15
C LEU A 38 18.05 5.25 -4.24
N SER A 39 17.63 5.77 -3.11
CA SER A 39 16.71 5.08 -2.21
C SER A 39 15.62 6.02 -1.73
N LEU A 40 14.51 5.45 -1.28
CA LEU A 40 13.36 6.19 -0.78
C LEU A 40 13.04 5.80 0.65
N ASP A 41 12.78 6.79 1.47
CA ASP A 41 12.09 6.64 2.74
C ASP A 41 10.64 7.07 2.57
N ILE A 42 9.72 6.28 3.09
CA ILE A 42 8.29 6.56 2.98
C ILE A 42 7.70 6.67 4.37
N ASP A 43 7.20 7.84 4.69
CA ASP A 43 6.55 8.14 5.94
C ASP A 43 5.04 8.39 5.71
N ARG A 44 4.20 7.72 6.50
CA ARG A 44 2.77 7.99 6.51
C ARG A 44 2.47 9.20 7.37
N ASN A 45 1.83 10.23 6.80
CA ASN A 45 1.60 11.51 7.47
C ASN A 45 0.64 11.44 8.66
N TYR A 46 -0.17 10.38 8.76
CA TYR A 46 -1.02 10.17 9.92
C TYR A 46 -0.32 9.25 10.93
N GLY A 47 0.03 9.81 12.09
CA GLY A 47 0.69 9.09 13.18
C GLY A 47 2.21 8.97 13.06
N ASN A 48 2.87 9.74 12.20
CA ASN A 48 4.33 9.79 12.02
C ASN A 48 5.00 8.40 11.95
N LYS A 49 4.35 7.44 11.34
CA LYS A 49 4.87 6.09 11.23
C LYS A 49 5.63 5.92 9.92
N ARG A 50 6.94 5.66 10.01
CA ARG A 50 7.75 5.27 8.87
C ARG A 50 7.28 3.90 8.35
N VAL A 51 6.96 3.84 7.07
CA VAL A 51 6.41 2.64 6.40
C VAL A 51 7.50 1.84 5.72
N LEU A 52 8.45 2.55 5.09
CA LEU A 52 9.61 1.97 4.41
C LEU A 52 10.84 2.82 4.69
N THR A 53 11.99 2.18 4.84
CA THR A 53 13.28 2.82 4.99
C THR A 53 14.23 2.26 3.95
N ASP A 54 15.00 3.14 3.33
CA ASP A 54 16.07 2.81 2.38
C ASP A 54 15.61 1.86 1.25
N PHE A 55 14.44 2.17 0.66
CA PHE A 55 13.92 1.41 -0.48
C PHE A 55 14.80 1.67 -1.72
N PRO A 56 15.53 0.67 -2.23
CA PRO A 56 16.43 0.85 -3.35
C PRO A 56 15.65 1.04 -4.65
N LEU A 57 16.09 1.99 -5.48
CA LEU A 57 15.63 2.11 -6.85
C LEU A 57 16.68 1.52 -7.80
N GLU A 58 16.24 0.91 -8.87
CA GLU A 58 17.08 0.37 -9.93
C GLU A 58 17.16 1.35 -11.10
N HIS A 59 18.32 1.44 -11.75
CA HIS A 59 18.57 2.31 -12.89
C HIS A 59 18.68 1.49 -14.18
N ASP A 60 17.85 1.83 -15.17
CA ASP A 60 17.80 1.14 -16.46
C ASP A 60 18.66 1.80 -17.57
N GLY A 61 19.49 2.78 -17.19
CA GLY A 61 20.28 3.60 -18.11
C GLY A 61 19.60 4.92 -18.50
N THR A 62 18.30 5.08 -18.21
CA THR A 62 17.53 6.29 -18.55
C THR A 62 16.77 6.86 -17.36
N LYS A 63 16.37 6.03 -16.41
CA LYS A 63 15.60 6.44 -15.23
C LYS A 63 15.83 5.49 -14.06
N TRP A 64 15.54 5.98 -12.86
CA TRP A 64 15.50 5.19 -11.65
C TRP A 64 14.08 4.66 -11.44
N THR A 65 13.95 3.37 -11.24
CA THR A 65 12.65 2.71 -11.06
C THR A 65 12.67 1.80 -9.85
N GLY A 66 11.54 1.71 -9.18
CA GLY A 66 11.32 0.76 -8.11
C GLY A 66 9.83 0.59 -7.88
N THR A 67 9.41 -0.60 -7.49
CA THR A 67 7.99 -0.88 -7.21
C THR A 67 7.75 -0.82 -5.72
N ILE A 68 6.90 0.10 -5.29
CA ILE A 68 6.52 0.25 -3.89
C ILE A 68 5.25 -0.56 -3.65
N ASN A 69 5.39 -1.72 -3.01
CA ASN A 69 4.31 -2.70 -2.88
C ASN A 69 3.48 -2.57 -1.59
N LYS A 70 3.67 -1.51 -0.79
CA LYS A 70 3.04 -1.42 0.54
C LYS A 70 2.44 -0.05 0.90
N LEU A 71 2.02 0.75 -0.07
CA LEU A 71 1.28 1.97 0.22
C LEU A 71 -0.21 1.69 0.34
N ILE A 72 -0.83 2.26 1.35
CA ILE A 72 -2.27 2.11 1.62
C ILE A 72 -3.02 3.23 0.91
N VAL A 73 -4.06 2.89 0.17
CA VAL A 73 -4.89 3.85 -0.56
C VAL A 73 -5.62 4.80 0.40
N GLY A 74 -5.74 6.07 0.05
CA GLY A 74 -6.48 7.06 0.84
C GLY A 74 -5.71 7.69 1.99
N PHE A 75 -4.40 7.46 2.09
CA PHE A 75 -3.51 8.19 3.01
C PHE A 75 -2.55 9.09 2.27
N ASP A 76 -2.16 10.17 2.92
CA ASP A 76 -1.06 11.00 2.48
C ASP A 76 0.27 10.40 2.95
N TYR A 77 1.25 10.40 2.05
CA TYR A 77 2.60 9.92 2.35
C TYR A 77 3.62 11.00 2.01
N THR A 78 4.65 11.10 2.84
CA THR A 78 5.87 11.81 2.48
C THR A 78 6.89 10.78 1.99
N ILE A 79 7.37 10.95 0.77
CA ILE A 79 8.42 10.12 0.19
C ILE A 79 9.69 10.97 0.16
N THR A 80 10.70 10.54 0.90
CA THR A 80 12.01 11.17 0.92
C THR A 80 12.99 10.32 0.11
N GLY A 81 13.52 10.86 -0.96
CA GLY A 81 14.52 10.21 -1.79
C GLY A 81 15.93 10.58 -1.34
N HIS A 82 16.81 9.58 -1.27
CA HIS A 82 18.23 9.75 -0.97
C HIS A 82 19.06 9.40 -2.20
N ALA A 83 19.79 10.37 -2.73
CA ALA A 83 20.67 10.16 -3.86
C ALA A 83 22.14 10.16 -3.43
N TYR A 84 22.88 9.16 -3.88
CA TYR A 84 24.29 9.00 -3.54
C TYR A 84 25.16 9.22 -4.77
N LYS A 85 26.15 10.09 -4.64
CA LYS A 85 27.06 10.44 -5.74
C LYS A 85 28.01 9.26 -6.07
N CYS A 86 28.17 9.01 -7.35
CA CYS A 86 29.21 8.13 -7.87
C CYS A 86 30.53 8.91 -8.04
N THR A 87 31.66 8.29 -7.68
CA THR A 87 33.00 8.94 -7.78
C THR A 87 33.61 8.92 -9.18
N ASP A 88 33.08 8.10 -10.10
CA ASP A 88 33.66 7.85 -11.43
C ASP A 88 32.66 8.05 -12.57
N CYS A 89 31.61 8.84 -12.39
CA CYS A 89 30.60 9.07 -13.41
C CYS A 89 30.89 10.31 -14.27
N PRO A 90 30.62 10.27 -15.59
CA PRO A 90 30.86 11.40 -16.51
C PRO A 90 29.93 12.60 -16.20
N GLU A 91 30.45 13.82 -16.47
CA GLU A 91 29.81 15.11 -16.14
C GLU A 91 28.65 15.52 -17.08
N ASN A 92 27.75 14.65 -17.46
CA ASN A 92 26.60 15.05 -18.28
C ASN A 92 25.31 15.13 -17.45
N TYR A 93 24.84 16.36 -17.25
CA TYR A 93 23.66 16.67 -16.45
C TYR A 93 22.38 16.58 -17.29
N SER A 94 21.57 15.56 -17.08
CA SER A 94 20.20 15.54 -17.55
C SER A 94 19.22 15.75 -16.39
N GLN A 95 18.17 16.47 -16.66
CA GLN A 95 17.11 16.74 -15.70
C GLN A 95 16.34 15.44 -15.44
N ILE A 96 16.19 15.04 -14.16
CA ILE A 96 15.30 13.95 -13.81
C ILE A 96 13.87 14.41 -14.12
N ASP A 97 13.17 13.65 -14.92
CA ASP A 97 11.77 13.91 -15.25
C ASP A 97 10.92 13.99 -13.96
N ASN A 98 9.96 14.90 -13.97
CA ASN A 98 9.04 15.09 -12.87
C ASN A 98 8.32 13.75 -12.56
N TYR A 99 8.60 13.16 -11.41
CA TYR A 99 7.74 12.11 -10.90
C TYR A 99 6.42 12.74 -10.47
N THR A 100 5.38 12.45 -11.19
CA THR A 100 4.04 12.86 -10.79
C THR A 100 3.43 11.72 -9.98
N VAL A 101 3.14 11.99 -8.72
CA VAL A 101 2.34 11.08 -7.90
C VAL A 101 0.89 11.44 -8.10
N ASN A 102 0.13 10.51 -8.67
CA ASN A 102 -1.30 10.68 -8.90
C ASN A 102 -2.09 9.72 -8.02
N ASN A 103 -3.31 10.13 -7.63
CA ASN A 103 -4.25 9.19 -7.05
C ASN A 103 -4.57 8.11 -8.10
N PHE A 104 -4.30 6.87 -7.76
CA PHE A 104 -4.66 5.73 -8.59
C PHE A 104 -6.15 5.40 -8.43
N ALA A 105 -6.66 5.46 -7.20
CA ALA A 105 -8.07 5.27 -6.89
C ALA A 105 -8.45 5.98 -5.59
N GLY A 106 -9.68 6.44 -5.51
CA GLY A 106 -10.22 7.13 -4.35
C GLY A 106 -10.18 8.65 -4.50
N GLN A 107 -11.16 9.30 -3.91
CA GLN A 107 -11.28 10.76 -3.88
C GLN A 107 -10.60 11.30 -2.62
N ASN A 108 -9.60 12.17 -2.81
CA ASN A 108 -8.86 12.75 -1.70
C ASN A 108 -9.77 13.57 -0.76
N GLY A 109 -9.64 13.32 0.55
CA GLY A 109 -10.42 14.00 1.59
C GLY A 109 -11.88 13.59 1.67
N VAL A 110 -12.37 12.68 0.80
CA VAL A 110 -13.74 12.20 0.79
C VAL A 110 -13.83 10.77 1.28
N SER A 111 -14.50 10.60 2.43
CA SER A 111 -14.77 9.28 3.01
C SER A 111 -16.09 8.73 2.47
N GLY A 112 -16.10 7.46 2.07
CA GLY A 112 -17.30 6.80 1.53
C GLY A 112 -17.05 5.35 1.16
N SER A 113 -18.03 4.73 0.47
CA SER A 113 -17.98 3.33 0.07
C SER A 113 -18.36 3.12 -1.41
N ASN A 114 -18.32 4.18 -2.20
CA ASN A 114 -18.71 4.09 -3.60
C ASN A 114 -17.69 3.26 -4.40
N ASP A 115 -18.19 2.36 -5.20
CA ASP A 115 -17.45 1.76 -6.31
C ASP A 115 -17.39 2.78 -7.46
N GLY A 116 -16.43 2.62 -8.37
CA GLY A 116 -16.30 3.51 -9.52
C GLY A 116 -14.89 3.55 -10.08
N GLN A 117 -14.70 4.33 -11.12
CA GLN A 117 -13.40 4.49 -11.77
C GLN A 117 -12.61 5.61 -11.11
N ASP A 118 -11.33 5.37 -10.81
CA ASP A 118 -10.36 6.35 -10.32
C ASP A 118 -10.87 7.14 -9.09
N THR A 119 -10.98 8.46 -9.20
CA THR A 119 -11.44 9.35 -8.14
C THR A 119 -12.95 9.37 -7.91
N ASN A 120 -13.73 8.64 -8.71
CA ASN A 120 -15.18 8.47 -8.44
C ASN A 120 -15.43 7.45 -7.32
N ALA A 121 -14.45 6.56 -7.07
CA ALA A 121 -14.52 5.67 -5.93
C ALA A 121 -14.22 6.42 -4.63
N THR A 122 -14.74 5.90 -3.53
CA THR A 122 -14.43 6.41 -2.20
C THR A 122 -14.13 5.26 -1.25
N PHE A 123 -13.28 5.52 -0.25
CA PHE A 123 -12.88 4.58 0.78
C PHE A 123 -13.10 5.19 2.17
N LYS A 124 -13.13 4.34 3.19
CA LYS A 124 -13.21 4.79 4.56
C LYS A 124 -12.18 4.07 5.43
N ASN A 125 -11.07 4.76 5.74
CA ASN A 125 -9.94 4.22 6.46
C ASN A 125 -9.39 2.91 5.82
N PRO A 126 -8.98 2.94 4.53
CA PRO A 126 -8.32 1.80 3.91
C PRO A 126 -7.04 1.48 4.68
N TYR A 127 -6.73 0.17 4.87
CA TYR A 127 -5.65 -0.22 5.79
C TYR A 127 -4.59 -1.09 5.11
N GLY A 128 -4.97 -2.25 4.62
CA GLY A 128 -4.08 -3.22 3.97
C GLY A 128 -4.27 -3.24 2.46
N ILE A 129 -3.21 -3.61 1.75
CA ILE A 129 -3.22 -3.76 0.30
C ILE A 129 -2.40 -4.99 -0.11
N ALA A 130 -2.93 -5.78 -1.05
CA ALA A 130 -2.24 -6.88 -1.71
C ALA A 130 -2.39 -6.76 -3.22
N ILE A 131 -1.44 -7.32 -3.98
CA ILE A 131 -1.45 -7.32 -5.44
C ILE A 131 -1.46 -8.75 -5.98
N ASP A 132 -2.31 -9.04 -6.97
CA ASP A 132 -2.29 -10.31 -7.66
C ASP A 132 -1.28 -10.33 -8.82
N SER A 133 -1.07 -11.52 -9.40
CA SER A 133 -0.16 -11.70 -10.56
C SER A 133 -0.59 -10.96 -11.83
N SER A 134 -1.84 -10.50 -11.88
CA SER A 134 -2.40 -9.71 -13.00
C SER A 134 -2.30 -8.20 -12.74
N GLY A 135 -1.77 -7.79 -11.59
CA GLY A 135 -1.64 -6.38 -11.22
C GLY A 135 -2.88 -5.76 -10.58
N ASN A 136 -3.94 -6.54 -10.28
CA ASN A 136 -5.07 -6.00 -9.53
C ASN A 136 -4.70 -5.84 -8.06
N LEU A 137 -5.16 -4.74 -7.46
CA LEU A 137 -4.97 -4.46 -6.05
C LEU A 137 -6.21 -4.87 -5.25
N PHE A 138 -6.00 -5.48 -4.10
CA PHE A 138 -7.03 -5.80 -3.13
C PHE A 138 -6.80 -4.99 -1.86
N VAL A 139 -7.80 -4.21 -1.46
CA VAL A 139 -7.70 -3.24 -0.37
C VAL A 139 -8.72 -3.58 0.71
N THR A 140 -8.28 -3.63 1.95
CA THR A 140 -9.19 -3.68 3.10
C THR A 140 -9.73 -2.28 3.38
N ASP A 141 -11.00 -2.04 3.13
CA ASP A 141 -11.70 -0.80 3.44
C ASP A 141 -12.28 -0.88 4.86
N SER A 142 -11.38 -0.68 5.83
CA SER A 142 -11.54 -1.13 7.20
C SER A 142 -12.80 -0.62 7.90
N GLN A 143 -13.10 0.67 7.79
CA GLN A 143 -14.31 1.26 8.41
C GLN A 143 -15.57 1.07 7.58
N ASN A 144 -15.45 0.63 6.33
CA ASN A 144 -16.58 0.16 5.53
C ASN A 144 -16.84 -1.33 5.71
N HIS A 145 -15.95 -2.06 6.36
CA HIS A 145 -16.05 -3.50 6.61
C HIS A 145 -16.13 -4.32 5.31
N THR A 146 -15.40 -3.86 4.27
CA THR A 146 -15.39 -4.47 2.94
C THR A 146 -13.98 -4.71 2.43
N ILE A 147 -13.88 -5.62 1.45
CA ILE A 147 -12.66 -5.83 0.65
C ILE A 147 -12.95 -5.29 -0.74
N ARG A 148 -12.09 -4.39 -1.21
CA ARG A 148 -12.23 -3.71 -2.49
C ARG A 148 -11.15 -4.21 -3.45
N LYS A 149 -11.51 -4.37 -4.71
CA LYS A 149 -10.56 -4.64 -5.81
C LYS A 149 -10.42 -3.39 -6.65
N ILE A 150 -9.20 -3.06 -7.04
CA ILE A 150 -8.87 -2.01 -8.01
C ILE A 150 -8.17 -2.72 -9.16
N ASP A 151 -8.73 -2.67 -10.34
CA ASP A 151 -8.11 -3.25 -11.53
C ASP A 151 -7.08 -2.31 -12.18
N ASN A 152 -6.40 -2.79 -13.22
CA ASN A 152 -5.37 -2.02 -13.94
C ASN A 152 -5.92 -0.78 -14.66
N ALA A 153 -7.24 -0.67 -14.84
CA ALA A 153 -7.90 0.50 -15.40
C ALA A 153 -8.36 1.50 -14.32
N GLY A 154 -8.02 1.25 -13.03
CA GLY A 154 -8.44 2.08 -11.90
C GLY A 154 -9.90 1.86 -11.48
N ILE A 155 -10.57 0.82 -11.98
CA ILE A 155 -11.96 0.52 -11.60
C ILE A 155 -11.96 -0.15 -10.22
N VAL A 156 -12.64 0.47 -9.29
CA VAL A 156 -12.85 -0.04 -7.92
C VAL A 156 -14.18 -0.76 -7.84
N THR A 157 -14.14 -1.99 -7.30
CA THR A 157 -15.32 -2.81 -7.05
C THR A 157 -15.25 -3.44 -5.66
N THR A 158 -16.40 -3.59 -5.02
CA THR A 158 -16.51 -4.33 -3.75
C THR A 158 -16.56 -5.84 -4.05
N VAL A 159 -15.56 -6.59 -3.59
CA VAL A 159 -15.47 -8.05 -3.84
C VAL A 159 -16.02 -8.87 -2.69
N ALA A 160 -15.97 -8.39 -1.47
CA ALA A 160 -16.53 -9.06 -0.31
C ALA A 160 -16.88 -8.09 0.82
N GLY A 161 -17.84 -8.49 1.65
CA GLY A 161 -18.34 -7.67 2.75
C GLY A 161 -19.49 -6.75 2.35
N GLN A 162 -20.28 -6.37 3.33
CA GLN A 162 -21.41 -5.47 3.18
C GLN A 162 -21.07 -4.10 3.80
N SER A 163 -21.08 -3.06 2.98
CA SER A 163 -20.68 -1.71 3.43
C SER A 163 -21.50 -1.23 4.63
N GLY A 164 -20.76 -0.83 5.69
CA GLY A 164 -21.33 -0.36 6.96
C GLY A 164 -21.89 -1.45 7.86
N VAL A 165 -21.88 -2.71 7.44
CA VAL A 165 -22.40 -3.84 8.25
C VAL A 165 -21.23 -4.61 8.87
N ARG A 166 -21.14 -4.56 10.20
CA ARG A 166 -20.16 -5.32 10.99
C ARG A 166 -20.65 -6.74 11.22
N GLY A 167 -19.73 -7.72 11.18
CA GLY A 167 -20.06 -9.09 11.49
C GLY A 167 -18.92 -10.05 11.21
N SER A 168 -19.23 -11.35 11.26
CA SER A 168 -18.28 -12.44 11.01
C SER A 168 -18.90 -13.55 10.16
N ASN A 169 -20.02 -13.27 9.49
CA ASN A 169 -20.70 -14.27 8.69
C ASN A 169 -19.85 -14.69 7.49
N ASN A 170 -19.77 -15.99 7.28
CA ASN A 170 -19.28 -16.57 6.05
C ASN A 170 -20.32 -16.39 4.92
N GLY A 171 -19.87 -16.45 3.67
CA GLY A 171 -20.79 -16.33 2.54
C GLY A 171 -20.10 -15.93 1.25
N GLN A 172 -20.87 -15.82 0.19
CA GLN A 172 -20.43 -15.44 -1.14
C GLN A 172 -20.37 -13.92 -1.27
N GLY A 173 -19.19 -13.36 -1.54
CA GLY A 173 -19.00 -11.94 -1.83
C GLY A 173 -19.61 -11.01 -0.78
N THR A 174 -20.56 -10.17 -1.19
CA THR A 174 -21.23 -9.21 -0.32
C THR A 174 -22.26 -9.81 0.65
N ASN A 175 -22.52 -11.11 0.59
CA ASN A 175 -23.31 -11.79 1.62
C ASN A 175 -22.49 -12.12 2.89
N ALA A 176 -21.14 -12.10 2.78
CA ALA A 176 -20.28 -12.18 3.95
C ALA A 176 -20.21 -10.83 4.69
N THR A 177 -19.85 -10.87 5.97
CA THR A 177 -19.62 -9.67 6.76
C THR A 177 -18.24 -9.71 7.41
N PHE A 178 -17.65 -8.55 7.59
CA PHE A 178 -16.36 -8.35 8.26
C PHE A 178 -16.51 -7.34 9.40
N ASN A 179 -15.52 -7.30 10.30
CA ASN A 179 -15.45 -6.28 11.33
C ASN A 179 -14.02 -5.73 11.45
N SER A 180 -13.80 -4.56 10.89
CA SER A 180 -12.51 -3.88 10.82
C SER A 180 -11.42 -4.78 10.18
N PRO A 181 -11.58 -5.20 8.92
CA PRO A 181 -10.53 -5.92 8.20
C PRO A 181 -9.29 -5.03 8.12
N ALA A 182 -8.12 -5.60 8.39
CA ALA A 182 -6.85 -4.89 8.50
C ALA A 182 -5.84 -5.37 7.46
N GLY A 183 -4.85 -6.18 7.83
CA GLY A 183 -3.90 -6.73 6.88
C GLY A 183 -4.55 -7.69 5.88
N ILE A 184 -3.97 -7.76 4.68
CA ILE A 184 -4.42 -8.65 3.61
C ILE A 184 -3.21 -9.17 2.84
N ALA A 185 -3.22 -10.48 2.54
CA ALA A 185 -2.25 -11.15 1.68
C ALA A 185 -2.96 -11.97 0.61
N ILE A 186 -2.25 -12.29 -0.45
CA ILE A 186 -2.73 -13.15 -1.54
C ILE A 186 -1.74 -14.27 -1.80
N ASP A 187 -2.24 -15.51 -1.94
CA ASP A 187 -1.41 -16.64 -2.31
C ASP A 187 -1.33 -16.82 -3.84
N ASN A 188 -0.44 -17.72 -4.29
CA ASN A 188 -0.25 -18.02 -5.72
C ASN A 188 -1.48 -18.64 -6.40
N SER A 189 -2.45 -19.10 -5.62
CA SER A 189 -3.72 -19.65 -6.12
C SER A 189 -4.81 -18.58 -6.20
N GLY A 190 -4.50 -17.34 -5.81
CA GLY A 190 -5.44 -16.22 -5.80
C GLY A 190 -6.37 -16.18 -4.59
N ASN A 191 -6.11 -16.95 -3.54
CA ASN A 191 -6.85 -16.82 -2.29
C ASN A 191 -6.35 -15.59 -1.53
N LEU A 192 -7.28 -14.78 -1.03
CA LEU A 192 -6.98 -13.69 -0.13
C LEU A 192 -7.11 -14.16 1.32
N TYR A 193 -6.16 -13.74 2.14
CA TYR A 193 -6.19 -13.93 3.58
C TYR A 193 -6.28 -12.57 4.25
N VAL A 194 -7.26 -12.39 5.13
CA VAL A 194 -7.58 -11.10 5.74
C VAL A 194 -7.56 -11.22 7.26
N ALA A 195 -6.74 -10.40 7.91
CA ALA A 195 -6.76 -10.26 9.36
C ALA A 195 -7.94 -9.38 9.80
N GLU A 196 -8.82 -9.91 10.62
CA GLU A 196 -9.93 -9.17 11.23
C GLU A 196 -9.62 -8.81 12.68
N GLN A 197 -9.22 -7.57 12.91
CA GLN A 197 -8.79 -7.11 14.24
C GLN A 197 -9.84 -7.35 15.32
N THR A 198 -11.06 -6.86 15.11
CA THR A 198 -12.10 -6.86 16.13
C THR A 198 -12.73 -8.24 16.34
N ASN A 199 -12.70 -9.09 15.32
CA ASN A 199 -13.22 -10.45 15.43
C ASN A 199 -12.16 -11.46 15.91
N HIS A 200 -10.88 -11.06 16.00
CA HIS A 200 -9.75 -11.90 16.42
C HIS A 200 -9.54 -13.14 15.55
N ILE A 201 -9.80 -13.04 14.24
CA ILE A 201 -9.74 -14.16 13.29
C ILE A 201 -8.98 -13.78 12.01
N ILE A 202 -8.61 -14.83 11.27
CA ILE A 202 -8.15 -14.72 9.89
C ILE A 202 -9.23 -15.27 8.97
N ARG A 203 -9.61 -14.51 7.95
CA ARG A 203 -10.59 -14.94 6.93
C ARG A 203 -9.84 -15.34 5.66
N LYS A 204 -10.44 -16.29 4.94
CA LYS A 204 -10.02 -16.66 3.59
C LYS A 204 -11.14 -16.32 2.61
N ILE A 205 -10.77 -15.70 1.49
CA ILE A 205 -11.65 -15.46 0.34
C ILE A 205 -11.03 -16.21 -0.83
N ASP A 206 -11.74 -17.19 -1.37
CA ASP A 206 -11.26 -17.93 -2.53
C ASP A 206 -11.46 -17.15 -3.85
N PRO A 207 -10.86 -17.58 -4.98
CA PRO A 207 -11.00 -16.87 -6.26
C PRO A 207 -12.44 -16.79 -6.79
N THR A 208 -13.35 -17.59 -6.26
CA THR A 208 -14.78 -17.53 -6.59
C THR A 208 -15.52 -16.49 -5.74
N GLY A 209 -14.84 -15.89 -4.75
CA GLY A 209 -15.38 -14.90 -3.82
C GLY A 209 -16.07 -15.49 -2.60
N ASN A 210 -15.92 -16.80 -2.33
CA ASN A 210 -16.50 -17.41 -1.14
C ASN A 210 -15.61 -17.10 0.09
N VAL A 211 -16.21 -16.51 1.12
CA VAL A 211 -15.56 -16.08 2.36
C VAL A 211 -15.80 -17.11 3.46
N THR A 212 -14.71 -17.56 4.09
CA THR A 212 -14.73 -18.49 5.22
C THR A 212 -13.81 -18.02 6.35
N THR A 213 -14.08 -18.47 7.58
CA THR A 213 -13.11 -18.32 8.67
C THR A 213 -11.99 -19.34 8.48
N PHE A 214 -10.76 -18.86 8.31
CA PHE A 214 -9.58 -19.71 8.12
C PHE A 214 -8.96 -20.14 9.44
N ALA A 215 -8.78 -19.19 10.37
CA ALA A 215 -8.23 -19.45 11.70
C ALA A 215 -8.73 -18.43 12.73
N GLY A 216 -8.74 -18.85 13.98
CA GLY A 216 -9.19 -18.06 15.11
C GLY A 216 -10.62 -18.37 15.54
N GLU A 217 -10.88 -18.22 16.82
CA GLU A 217 -12.23 -18.35 17.41
C GLU A 217 -12.92 -16.98 17.40
N VAL A 218 -14.05 -16.88 16.71
CA VAL A 218 -14.74 -15.59 16.47
C VAL A 218 -15.07 -14.90 17.78
N GLY A 219 -14.60 -13.66 17.94
CA GLY A 219 -14.84 -12.81 19.11
C GLY A 219 -14.09 -13.21 20.37
N VAL A 220 -13.21 -14.22 20.29
CA VAL A 220 -12.40 -14.67 21.42
C VAL A 220 -10.95 -14.21 21.24
N SER A 221 -10.55 -13.26 22.04
CA SER A 221 -9.17 -12.77 22.11
C SER A 221 -8.31 -13.74 22.93
N GLY A 222 -7.13 -14.09 22.42
CA GLY A 222 -6.20 -14.97 23.11
C GLY A 222 -4.88 -15.18 22.36
N ASN A 223 -4.08 -16.12 22.87
CA ASN A 223 -2.78 -16.49 22.33
C ASN A 223 -2.59 -18.01 22.24
N ARG A 224 -3.68 -18.76 22.14
CA ARG A 224 -3.64 -20.22 22.09
C ARG A 224 -3.29 -20.69 20.68
N ASP A 225 -2.27 -21.55 20.59
CA ASP A 225 -1.97 -22.28 19.36
C ASP A 225 -3.01 -23.39 19.12
N GLY A 226 -3.21 -23.73 17.85
CA GLY A 226 -4.16 -24.77 17.48
C GLY A 226 -4.48 -24.77 16.00
N GLN A 227 -5.25 -25.75 15.58
CA GLN A 227 -5.71 -25.85 14.20
C GLN A 227 -6.96 -24.98 13.98
N SER A 228 -6.99 -24.24 12.86
CA SER A 228 -8.17 -23.52 12.39
C SER A 228 -8.82 -22.68 13.50
N THR A 229 -10.10 -22.92 13.78
CA THR A 229 -10.91 -22.16 14.75
C THR A 229 -10.61 -22.48 16.22
N ILE A 230 -9.67 -23.40 16.53
CA ILE A 230 -9.21 -23.67 17.89
C ILE A 230 -8.13 -22.64 18.31
N ALA A 231 -7.36 -22.14 17.35
CA ALA A 231 -6.38 -21.09 17.60
C ALA A 231 -7.06 -19.80 18.09
N GLN A 232 -6.34 -18.99 18.83
CA GLN A 232 -6.81 -17.68 19.30
C GLN A 232 -5.78 -16.62 18.96
N PHE A 233 -6.25 -15.47 18.48
CA PHE A 233 -5.45 -14.30 18.19
C PHE A 233 -5.89 -13.12 19.05
N ASN A 234 -5.00 -12.16 19.22
CA ASN A 234 -5.32 -10.91 19.89
C ASN A 234 -5.07 -9.72 18.98
N TYR A 235 -6.14 -9.17 18.41
CA TYR A 235 -6.10 -8.05 17.46
C TYR A 235 -5.11 -8.28 16.31
N PRO A 236 -5.25 -9.35 15.50
CA PRO A 236 -4.35 -9.58 14.36
C PRO A 236 -4.43 -8.38 13.42
N SER A 237 -3.28 -7.77 13.12
CA SER A 237 -3.23 -6.48 12.41
C SER A 237 -2.65 -6.60 11.00
N ASP A 238 -1.81 -7.60 10.77
CA ASP A 238 -1.18 -7.78 9.47
C ASP A 238 -0.97 -9.26 9.15
N ILE A 239 -0.76 -9.55 7.85
CA ILE A 239 -0.52 -10.89 7.30
C ILE A 239 0.28 -10.75 6.02
N ALA A 240 1.22 -11.68 5.78
CA ALA A 240 2.10 -11.70 4.61
C ALA A 240 2.33 -13.13 4.11
#